data_39be8af1a7b5d146d888ad67ee04dba0
#
_entry.id   39be8af1a7b5d146d888ad67ee04dba0
#
_cell.length_a   1.000
_cell.length_b   1.000
_cell.length_c   1.000
_cell.angle_alpha   90.00
_cell.angle_beta   90.00
_cell.angle_gamma   90.00
#
_symmetry.space_group_name_H-M   'P 1'
#
loop_
_entity.id
_entity.type
_entity.pdbx_description
1 polymer ?
#
loop_
_entity_poly.entity_id
_entity_poly.type
_entity_poly.pdbx_seq_one_letter_code
_entity_poly.pdbx_strand_id
1 'polypeptide(L)'
;IKRPMKVFIFGGGHISKATVKVLDFLGLNISVVDDREEFISQKEFDKTRKIVIDFDKLDTIDIEKSDYVLIMTRGHKYDVKVLESVLKKEPYYVGVVGNTMKAKKYREHFLATDLENEYEKKVHLPVGIKISALTPEEIAISIAGEIIESYRTNIWRIK
;
A
#
# COMPACT_ATOMS: atom_id res chain seq x y z
N ILE A 1 -15.07 -10.05 17.82
CA ILE A 1 -14.74 -10.52 16.47
C ILE A 1 -13.88 -9.45 15.81
N LYS A 2 -12.61 -9.75 15.57
CA LYS A 2 -11.76 -8.82 14.83
C LYS A 2 -12.29 -8.70 13.40
N ARG A 3 -12.60 -7.47 12.99
CA ARG A 3 -12.90 -7.19 11.60
C ARG A 3 -11.70 -7.58 10.74
N PRO A 4 -11.90 -8.29 9.61
CA PRO A 4 -10.77 -8.59 8.73
C PRO A 4 -10.12 -7.30 8.27
N MET A 5 -8.80 -7.24 8.35
CA MET A 5 -7.98 -6.15 7.86
C MET A 5 -8.22 -5.97 6.36
N LYS A 6 -8.41 -4.74 5.92
CA LYS A 6 -8.47 -4.41 4.50
C LYS A 6 -7.08 -3.97 4.02
N VAL A 7 -6.75 -4.32 2.79
CA VAL A 7 -5.54 -3.86 2.12
C VAL A 7 -5.96 -3.03 0.91
N PHE A 8 -5.56 -1.77 0.90
CA PHE A 8 -5.80 -0.88 -0.23
C PHE A 8 -4.54 -0.80 -1.07
N ILE A 9 -4.64 -1.13 -2.36
CA ILE A 9 -3.52 -1.06 -3.29
C ILE A 9 -3.79 0.08 -4.27
N PHE A 10 -2.93 1.09 -4.24
CA PHE A 10 -3.00 2.24 -5.16
C PHE A 10 -2.11 1.99 -6.36
N GLY A 11 -2.72 1.84 -7.52
CA GLY A 11 -2.07 1.51 -8.78
C GLY A 11 -2.44 0.13 -9.30
N GLY A 12 -2.71 0.02 -10.59
CA GLY A 12 -3.13 -1.21 -11.26
C GLY A 12 -2.10 -1.78 -12.23
N GLY A 13 -0.80 -1.64 -11.95
CA GLY A 13 0.27 -2.12 -12.82
C GLY A 13 0.70 -3.57 -12.56
N HIS A 14 1.86 -3.93 -13.09
CA HIS A 14 2.35 -5.33 -13.02
C HIS A 14 2.63 -5.80 -11.59
N ILE A 15 3.23 -4.96 -10.77
CA ILE A 15 3.50 -5.31 -9.36
C ILE A 15 2.19 -5.47 -8.60
N SER A 16 1.23 -4.61 -8.88
CA SER A 16 -0.10 -4.69 -8.27
C SER A 16 -0.79 -6.01 -8.59
N LYS A 17 -0.75 -6.43 -9.85
CA LYS A 17 -1.33 -7.71 -10.28
C LYS A 17 -0.71 -8.91 -9.55
N ALA A 18 0.61 -8.93 -9.45
CA ALA A 18 1.32 -9.99 -8.74
C ALA A 18 1.00 -9.96 -7.25
N THR A 19 0.95 -8.77 -6.66
CA THR A 19 0.66 -8.59 -5.24
C THR A 19 -0.76 -9.05 -4.90
N VAL A 20 -1.74 -8.74 -5.74
CA VAL A 20 -3.12 -9.19 -5.55
C VAL A 20 -3.19 -10.72 -5.51
N LYS A 21 -2.47 -11.42 -6.39
CA LYS A 21 -2.46 -12.89 -6.39
C LYS A 21 -1.97 -13.45 -5.06
N VAL A 22 -0.88 -12.93 -4.53
CA VAL A 22 -0.30 -13.42 -3.28
C VAL A 22 -1.19 -13.10 -2.09
N LEU A 23 -1.70 -11.88 -2.02
CA LEU A 23 -2.55 -11.46 -0.91
C LEU A 23 -3.92 -12.16 -0.94
N ASP A 24 -4.47 -12.41 -2.13
CA ASP A 24 -5.69 -13.19 -2.27
C ASP A 24 -5.47 -14.64 -1.79
N PHE A 25 -4.34 -15.24 -2.15
CA PHE A 25 -3.96 -16.56 -1.66
C PHE A 25 -3.92 -16.61 -0.13
N LEU A 26 -3.51 -15.51 0.51
CA LEU A 26 -3.50 -15.40 1.97
C LEU A 26 -4.89 -15.13 2.57
N GLY A 27 -5.92 -14.95 1.75
CA GLY A 27 -7.27 -14.70 2.22
C GLY A 27 -7.53 -13.26 2.67
N LEU A 28 -6.69 -12.31 2.26
CA LEU A 28 -6.85 -10.92 2.67
C LEU A 28 -7.92 -10.20 1.82
N ASN A 29 -8.55 -9.21 2.41
CA ASN A 29 -9.59 -8.43 1.76
C ASN A 29 -8.94 -7.24 1.04
N ILE A 30 -8.96 -7.24 -0.30
CA ILE A 30 -8.19 -6.32 -1.14
C ILE A 30 -9.10 -5.35 -1.87
N SER A 31 -8.75 -4.06 -1.81
CA SER A 31 -9.34 -3.01 -2.66
C SER A 31 -8.23 -2.42 -3.53
N VAL A 32 -8.47 -2.30 -4.83
CA VAL A 32 -7.52 -1.70 -5.77
C VAL A 32 -8.05 -0.35 -6.22
N VAL A 33 -7.20 0.66 -6.15
CA VAL A 33 -7.54 2.06 -6.44
C VAL A 33 -6.66 2.57 -7.58
N ASP A 34 -7.28 3.08 -8.63
CA ASP A 34 -6.57 3.75 -9.73
C ASP A 34 -7.50 4.78 -10.36
N ASP A 35 -6.94 5.79 -10.99
CA ASP A 35 -7.73 6.75 -11.76
C ASP A 35 -8.00 6.27 -13.20
N ARG A 36 -7.43 5.14 -13.59
CA ARG A 36 -7.52 4.55 -14.92
C ARG A 36 -8.31 3.26 -14.89
N GLU A 37 -9.58 3.32 -15.25
CA GLU A 37 -10.48 2.17 -15.24
C GLU A 37 -9.93 0.98 -16.03
N GLU A 38 -9.31 1.23 -17.18
CA GLU A 38 -8.77 0.18 -18.06
C GLU A 38 -7.68 -0.66 -17.38
N PHE A 39 -6.98 -0.13 -16.38
CA PHE A 39 -5.96 -0.87 -15.65
C PHE A 39 -6.55 -1.84 -14.62
N ILE A 40 -7.58 -1.43 -13.89
CA ILE A 40 -8.15 -2.25 -12.82
C ILE A 40 -9.36 -3.07 -13.26
N SER A 41 -9.84 -2.92 -14.49
CA SER A 41 -10.88 -3.78 -15.06
C SER A 41 -10.32 -5.10 -15.62
N GLN A 42 -9.00 -5.30 -15.58
CA GLN A 42 -8.37 -6.53 -16.04
C GLN A 42 -8.66 -7.70 -15.10
N LYS A 43 -8.67 -8.90 -15.66
CA LYS A 43 -9.10 -10.13 -14.95
C LYS A 43 -8.33 -10.42 -13.66
N GLU A 44 -7.07 -9.98 -13.57
CA GLU A 44 -6.24 -10.17 -12.38
C GLU A 44 -6.85 -9.52 -11.14
N PHE A 45 -7.71 -8.53 -11.32
CA PHE A 45 -8.36 -7.80 -10.23
C PHE A 45 -9.80 -8.24 -9.95
N ASP A 46 -10.29 -9.31 -10.59
CA ASP A 46 -11.71 -9.73 -10.49
C ASP A 46 -12.18 -9.99 -9.06
N LYS A 47 -11.31 -10.49 -8.20
CA LYS A 47 -11.64 -10.82 -6.81
C LYS A 47 -11.46 -9.64 -5.86
N THR A 48 -11.10 -8.47 -6.36
CA THR A 48 -10.89 -7.29 -5.54
C THR A 48 -12.07 -6.33 -5.64
N ARG A 49 -12.23 -5.49 -4.63
CA ARG A 49 -13.06 -4.29 -4.73
C ARG A 49 -12.30 -3.29 -5.59
N LYS A 50 -12.97 -2.75 -6.61
CA LYS A 50 -12.34 -1.81 -7.55
C LYS A 50 -12.85 -0.41 -7.29
N ILE A 51 -11.92 0.54 -7.12
CA ILE A 51 -12.25 1.94 -6.88
C ILE A 51 -11.57 2.76 -7.97
N VAL A 52 -12.35 3.27 -8.91
CA VAL A 52 -11.88 4.19 -9.95
C VAL A 52 -12.16 5.60 -9.45
N ILE A 53 -11.11 6.35 -9.17
CA ILE A 53 -11.26 7.68 -8.59
C ILE A 53 -10.07 8.57 -8.96
N ASP A 54 -10.36 9.86 -9.16
CA ASP A 54 -9.33 10.87 -9.36
C ASP A 54 -8.50 11.01 -8.07
N PHE A 55 -7.17 11.06 -8.20
CA PHE A 55 -6.29 11.15 -7.04
C PHE A 55 -6.36 12.51 -6.31
N ASP A 56 -7.13 13.45 -6.83
CA ASP A 56 -7.46 14.69 -6.10
C ASP A 56 -8.68 14.52 -5.19
N LYS A 57 -9.36 13.36 -5.23
CA LYS A 57 -10.59 13.09 -4.47
C LYS A 57 -10.46 11.89 -3.52
N LEU A 58 -9.24 11.55 -3.11
CA LEU A 58 -8.96 10.36 -2.30
C LEU A 58 -9.51 10.43 -0.87
N ASP A 59 -9.86 11.60 -0.38
CA ASP A 59 -10.43 11.78 0.95
C ASP A 59 -11.76 11.06 1.15
N THR A 60 -12.45 10.70 0.07
CA THR A 60 -13.73 9.96 0.12
C THR A 60 -13.56 8.45 0.35
N ILE A 61 -12.34 7.93 0.27
CA ILE A 61 -12.09 6.49 0.44
C ILE A 61 -12.12 6.11 1.92
N ASP A 62 -12.76 4.99 2.23
CA ASP A 62 -13.06 4.52 3.58
C ASP A 62 -11.89 3.75 4.24
N ILE A 63 -10.70 4.33 4.24
CA ILE A 63 -9.53 3.74 4.91
C ILE A 63 -9.64 3.96 6.42
N GLU A 64 -9.48 2.90 7.18
CA GLU A 64 -9.57 2.92 8.64
C GLU A 64 -8.20 2.70 9.30
N LYS A 65 -8.13 2.97 10.61
CA LYS A 65 -6.87 2.86 11.39
C LYS A 65 -6.30 1.45 11.47
N SER A 66 -7.11 0.43 11.23
CA SER A 66 -6.67 -0.97 11.19
C SER A 66 -6.24 -1.42 9.79
N ASP A 67 -6.40 -0.59 8.78
CA ASP A 67 -6.18 -0.99 7.39
C ASP A 67 -4.73 -0.83 6.97
N TYR A 68 -4.36 -1.57 5.94
CA TYR A 68 -3.04 -1.53 5.30
C TYR A 68 -3.15 -0.85 3.95
N VAL A 69 -2.16 -0.05 3.62
CA VAL A 69 -2.10 0.66 2.34
C VAL A 69 -0.79 0.33 1.63
N LEU A 70 -0.90 -0.04 0.36
CA LEU A 70 0.25 -0.25 -0.51
C LEU A 70 0.18 0.76 -1.66
N ILE A 71 1.27 1.48 -1.87
CA ILE A 71 1.35 2.52 -2.90
C ILE A 71 2.34 2.08 -3.97
N MET A 72 1.84 1.87 -5.16
CA MET A 72 2.62 1.44 -6.31
C MET A 72 2.06 2.09 -7.58
N THR A 73 1.97 3.42 -7.53
CA THR A 73 1.44 4.22 -8.64
C THR A 73 2.49 4.40 -9.73
N ARG A 74 2.12 5.13 -10.78
CA ARG A 74 2.98 5.34 -11.95
C ARG A 74 4.04 6.43 -11.79
N GLY A 75 4.29 6.92 -10.57
CA GLY A 75 5.40 7.84 -10.34
C GLY A 75 5.27 8.75 -9.13
N HIS A 76 6.31 9.55 -8.92
CA HIS A 76 6.48 10.42 -7.75
C HIS A 76 5.27 11.32 -7.47
N LYS A 77 4.78 11.99 -8.51
CA LYS A 77 3.66 12.92 -8.38
C LYS A 77 2.42 12.25 -7.79
N TYR A 78 2.10 11.06 -8.25
CA TYR A 78 0.93 10.31 -7.79
C TYR A 78 1.15 9.68 -6.43
N ASP A 79 2.34 9.12 -6.20
CA ASP A 79 2.69 8.53 -4.89
C ASP A 79 2.57 9.58 -3.78
N VAL A 80 3.07 10.80 -3.99
CA VAL A 80 3.01 11.86 -2.99
C VAL A 80 1.57 12.30 -2.72
N LYS A 81 0.75 12.42 -3.76
CA LYS A 81 -0.68 12.74 -3.59
C LYS A 81 -1.38 11.69 -2.73
N VAL A 82 -1.13 10.42 -3.02
CA VAL A 82 -1.70 9.32 -2.25
C VAL A 82 -1.21 9.36 -0.80
N LEU A 83 0.09 9.55 -0.59
CA LEU A 83 0.66 9.63 0.75
C LEU A 83 0.04 10.77 1.58
N GLU A 84 -0.10 11.95 0.99
CA GLU A 84 -0.71 13.09 1.69
C GLU A 84 -2.14 12.80 2.15
N SER A 85 -2.93 12.16 1.30
CA SER A 85 -4.31 11.82 1.63
C SER A 85 -4.39 10.67 2.65
N VAL A 86 -3.62 9.61 2.41
CA VAL A 86 -3.66 8.39 3.21
C VAL A 86 -3.14 8.62 4.64
N LEU A 87 -2.05 9.37 4.78
CA LEU A 87 -1.48 9.62 6.12
C LEU A 87 -2.43 10.40 7.03
N LYS A 88 -3.28 11.25 6.47
CA LYS A 88 -4.32 11.95 7.24
C LYS A 88 -5.35 11.00 7.85
N LYS A 89 -5.54 9.83 7.26
CA LYS A 89 -6.49 8.82 7.73
C LYS A 89 -5.89 7.90 8.79
N GLU A 90 -4.60 8.02 9.04
CA GLU A 90 -3.86 7.28 10.05
C GLU A 90 -4.03 5.75 9.94
N PRO A 91 -3.79 5.13 8.76
CA PRO A 91 -3.88 3.69 8.64
C PRO A 91 -2.83 3.00 9.51
N TYR A 92 -2.95 1.71 9.68
CA TYR A 92 -2.02 0.94 10.50
C TYR A 92 -0.63 0.82 9.83
N TYR A 93 -0.61 0.69 8.51
CA TYR A 93 0.60 0.40 7.75
C TYR A 93 0.52 1.06 6.37
N VAL A 94 1.62 1.67 5.93
CA VAL A 94 1.74 2.21 4.58
C VAL A 94 3.04 1.70 3.95
N GLY A 95 2.94 0.93 2.88
CA GLY A 95 4.09 0.46 2.13
C GLY A 95 4.17 1.14 0.77
N VAL A 96 5.35 1.58 0.37
CA VAL A 96 5.56 2.24 -0.93
C VAL A 96 6.61 1.47 -1.73
N VAL A 97 6.29 1.12 -2.96
CA VAL A 97 7.25 0.48 -3.86
C VAL A 97 8.27 1.51 -4.33
N GLY A 98 9.56 1.19 -4.19
CA GLY A 98 10.62 2.09 -4.60
C GLY A 98 11.99 1.61 -4.16
N ASN A 99 12.95 2.51 -4.16
CA ASN A 99 14.33 2.25 -3.78
C ASN A 99 14.80 3.26 -2.72
N THR A 100 16.05 3.15 -2.29
CA THR A 100 16.60 4.03 -1.26
C THR A 100 16.66 5.50 -1.68
N MET A 101 16.88 5.77 -2.97
CA MET A 101 16.86 7.13 -3.51
C MET A 101 15.46 7.75 -3.39
N LYS A 102 14.44 6.99 -3.76
CA LYS A 102 13.05 7.40 -3.65
C LYS A 102 12.65 7.61 -2.18
N ALA A 103 13.12 6.72 -1.30
CA ALA A 103 12.89 6.84 0.14
C ALA A 103 13.41 8.17 0.68
N LYS A 104 14.63 8.55 0.32
CA LYS A 104 15.22 9.82 0.74
C LYS A 104 14.39 11.01 0.24
N LYS A 105 14.01 10.98 -1.04
CA LYS A 105 13.26 12.07 -1.68
C LYS A 105 11.89 12.28 -1.05
N TYR A 106 11.17 11.19 -0.78
CA TYR A 106 9.83 11.28 -0.20
C TYR A 106 9.90 11.73 1.27
N ARG A 107 10.87 11.22 2.01
CA ARG A 107 11.10 11.65 3.39
C ARG A 107 11.34 13.15 3.48
N GLU A 108 12.16 13.69 2.59
CA GLU A 108 12.44 15.13 2.52
C GLU A 108 11.17 15.94 2.24
N HIS A 109 10.26 15.40 1.40
CA HIS A 109 9.00 16.07 1.09
C HIS A 109 8.12 16.26 2.35
N PHE A 110 8.11 15.30 3.26
CA PHE A 110 7.27 15.35 4.45
C PHE A 110 7.96 15.99 5.65
N LEU A 111 9.25 16.28 5.53
CA LEU A 111 10.03 16.90 6.60
C LEU A 111 9.43 18.28 6.96
N ALA A 112 9.27 18.56 8.26
CA ALA A 112 8.71 19.81 8.79
C ALA A 112 7.26 20.10 8.34
N THR A 113 6.54 19.08 7.84
CA THR A 113 5.10 19.16 7.61
C THR A 113 4.35 18.58 8.81
N ASP A 114 3.04 18.81 8.88
CA ASP A 114 2.19 18.23 9.91
C ASP A 114 2.00 16.71 9.76
N LEU A 115 2.44 16.12 8.64
CA LEU A 115 2.40 14.68 8.41
C LEU A 115 3.74 13.97 8.69
N GLU A 116 4.76 14.69 9.11
CA GLU A 116 6.10 14.11 9.35
C GLU A 116 6.06 12.93 10.32
N ASN A 117 5.37 13.08 11.45
CA ASN A 117 5.28 12.03 12.47
C ASN A 117 4.59 10.78 11.94
N GLU A 118 3.47 10.93 11.23
CA GLU A 118 2.77 9.80 10.63
C GLU A 118 3.63 9.11 9.57
N TYR A 119 4.32 9.90 8.75
CA TYR A 119 5.25 9.36 7.76
C TYR A 119 6.32 8.49 8.41
N GLU A 120 7.00 9.01 9.41
CA GLU A 120 8.08 8.29 10.11
C GLU A 120 7.59 7.00 10.80
N LYS A 121 6.39 7.03 11.36
CA LYS A 121 5.82 5.87 12.06
C LYS A 121 5.28 4.79 11.14
N LYS A 122 4.68 5.17 10.02
CA LYS A 122 3.84 4.26 9.23
C LYS A 122 4.43 3.84 7.90
N VAL A 123 5.27 4.67 7.27
CA VAL A 123 5.72 4.44 5.90
C VAL A 123 6.92 3.52 5.85
N HIS A 124 6.78 2.45 5.08
CA HIS A 124 7.84 1.49 4.75
C HIS A 124 8.21 1.70 3.28
N LEU A 125 9.36 2.31 3.04
CA LEU A 125 9.87 2.59 1.71
C LEU A 125 11.38 2.33 1.69
N PRO A 126 11.90 1.39 0.92
CA PRO A 126 11.16 0.43 0.07
C PRO A 126 10.33 -0.56 0.88
N VAL A 127 9.13 -0.85 0.38
CA VAL A 127 8.26 -1.85 1.00
C VAL A 127 8.82 -3.25 0.78
N GLY A 128 8.64 -4.14 1.77
CA GLY A 128 9.00 -5.53 1.67
C GLY A 128 10.24 -5.94 2.46
N ILE A 129 10.38 -7.22 2.67
CA ILE A 129 11.58 -7.79 3.30
C ILE A 129 12.73 -7.87 2.29
N LYS A 130 13.96 -7.83 2.78
CA LYS A 130 15.16 -7.82 1.92
C LYS A 130 15.47 -9.23 1.44
N ILE A 131 15.04 -9.56 0.22
CA ILE A 131 15.32 -10.84 -0.42
C ILE A 131 15.94 -10.66 -1.81
N SER A 132 16.40 -9.45 -2.13
CA SER A 132 16.95 -9.11 -3.46
C SER A 132 15.97 -9.36 -4.60
N ALA A 133 14.68 -9.10 -4.35
CA ALA A 133 13.60 -9.32 -5.33
C ALA A 133 13.79 -8.43 -6.55
N LEU A 134 13.59 -9.01 -7.76
CA LEU A 134 13.75 -8.31 -9.03
C LEU A 134 12.46 -8.35 -9.87
N THR A 135 11.79 -9.50 -9.95
CA THR A 135 10.56 -9.62 -10.74
C THR A 135 9.35 -9.11 -9.97
N PRO A 136 8.26 -8.74 -10.65
CA PRO A 136 7.01 -8.36 -9.96
C PRO A 136 6.53 -9.43 -8.98
N GLU A 137 6.68 -10.71 -9.32
CA GLU A 137 6.28 -11.83 -8.48
C GLU A 137 7.15 -11.91 -7.21
N GLU A 138 8.45 -11.74 -7.36
CA GLU A 138 9.37 -11.73 -6.23
C GLU A 138 9.13 -10.54 -5.32
N ILE A 139 8.87 -9.37 -5.90
CA ILE A 139 8.52 -8.17 -5.16
C ILE A 139 7.22 -8.39 -4.37
N ALA A 140 6.23 -9.04 -4.99
CA ALA A 140 4.98 -9.38 -4.33
C ALA A 140 5.19 -10.30 -3.12
N ILE A 141 6.07 -11.29 -3.23
CA ILE A 141 6.42 -12.19 -2.12
C ILE A 141 7.08 -11.39 -0.98
N SER A 142 8.00 -10.49 -1.33
CA SER A 142 8.67 -9.61 -0.37
C SER A 142 7.66 -8.75 0.39
N ILE A 143 6.72 -8.14 -0.31
CA ILE A 143 5.65 -7.33 0.29
C ILE A 143 4.76 -8.18 1.21
N ALA A 144 4.34 -9.36 0.74
CA ALA A 144 3.50 -10.26 1.52
C ALA A 144 4.20 -10.69 2.81
N GLY A 145 5.49 -10.98 2.74
CA GLY A 145 6.28 -11.33 3.92
C GLY A 145 6.29 -10.23 4.97
N GLU A 146 6.47 -8.99 4.56
CA GLU A 146 6.45 -7.85 5.49
C GLU A 146 5.06 -7.62 6.09
N ILE A 147 4.01 -7.78 5.30
CA ILE A 147 2.63 -7.66 5.78
C ILE A 147 2.34 -8.74 6.84
N ILE A 148 2.71 -9.98 6.57
CA ILE A 148 2.54 -11.09 7.51
C ILE A 148 3.28 -10.80 8.82
N GLU A 149 4.54 -10.39 8.73
CA GLU A 149 5.33 -10.03 9.90
C GLU A 149 4.63 -8.93 10.71
N SER A 150 4.14 -7.91 10.03
CA SER A 150 3.47 -6.77 10.69
C SER A 150 2.25 -7.21 11.50
N TYR A 151 1.32 -7.96 10.92
CA TYR A 151 0.12 -8.33 11.66
C TYR A 151 0.35 -9.44 12.68
N ARG A 152 1.29 -10.35 12.43
CA ARG A 152 1.64 -11.41 13.40
C ARG A 152 2.37 -10.83 14.61
N THR A 153 3.33 -9.94 14.40
CA THR A 153 4.05 -9.28 15.49
C THR A 153 3.08 -8.47 16.36
N ASN A 154 2.13 -7.78 15.75
CA ASN A 154 1.12 -7.03 16.48
C ASN A 154 0.23 -7.94 17.34
N ILE A 155 -0.16 -9.11 16.84
CA ILE A 155 -0.95 -10.09 17.59
C ILE A 155 -0.17 -10.62 18.81
N TRP A 156 1.12 -10.88 18.64
CA TRP A 156 1.97 -11.34 19.73
C TRP A 156 2.17 -10.27 20.82
N ARG A 157 2.20 -9.00 20.46
CA ARG A 157 2.34 -7.89 21.41
C ARG A 157 1.10 -7.69 22.29
N ILE A 158 -0.05 -8.13 21.84
CA ILE A 158 -1.32 -8.03 22.57
C ILE A 158 -1.44 -9.11 23.65
N LYS A 159 -0.63 -10.13 23.54
CA LYS A 159 -0.57 -11.19 24.55
C LYS A 159 0.38 -10.82 25.68
#